data_f517283772f86a5bb9f2d7714b62e742
#
_entry.id   f517283772f86a5bb9f2d7714b62e742
#
_cell.length_a   1.000
_cell.length_b   1.000
_cell.length_c   1.000
_cell.angle_alpha   90.00
_cell.angle_beta   90.00
_cell.angle_gamma   90.00
#
_symmetry.space_group_name_H-M   'P 1'
#
loop_
_entity.id
_entity.type
_entity.pdbx_description
1 polymer ?
#
loop_
_entity_poly.entity_id
_entity_poly.type
_entity_poly.pdbx_seq_one_letter_code
_entity_poly.pdbx_strand_id
1 'polypeptide(L)'
;SINPTDVLLKKTELVNAQQALACMPKLRSGLSKEEDTFKNWEKIVRNAHSEALSLLGQKPTKLTNTKLPKSRGKSFVAKSNTLSSTLPSELRDWLSDKNLRGIIQHETRGHMTSDLARYVYVSLFGKYKKRNPIISEFPNQLLPNHKNIHSGKFVDRFKSQLAGSPSKTITSHISKDSHAFIHFDPVQSRGLTVREAARLQTFPENYFFEGNRTQQYVQVGNAVPPFLAFKIASKVMQILS
;
A
#
# COMPACT_ATOMS: atom_id res chain seq x y z
N SER A 1 -41.61 11.22 -10.62
CA SER A 1 -40.41 11.10 -11.49
C SER A 1 -39.17 11.43 -10.67
N ILE A 2 -38.22 10.53 -10.65
CA ILE A 2 -36.92 10.70 -9.93
C ILE A 2 -36.11 11.72 -10.77
N ASN A 3 -35.62 12.78 -10.12
CA ASN A 3 -34.71 13.72 -10.77
C ASN A 3 -33.33 13.03 -10.87
N PRO A 4 -32.70 12.94 -12.09
CA PRO A 4 -31.40 12.32 -12.26
C PRO A 4 -30.28 12.87 -11.33
N THR A 5 -30.38 14.15 -10.93
CA THR A 5 -29.40 14.74 -9.97
C THR A 5 -29.52 14.20 -8.56
N ASP A 6 -30.68 13.69 -8.16
CA ASP A 6 -30.92 13.17 -6.81
C ASP A 6 -30.29 11.78 -6.60
N VAL A 7 -29.94 11.09 -7.71
CA VAL A 7 -29.29 9.78 -7.70
C VAL A 7 -27.77 9.89 -7.58
N LEU A 8 -27.20 11.06 -7.85
CA LEU A 8 -25.74 11.23 -7.82
C LEU A 8 -25.19 11.29 -6.39
N LEU A 9 -24.07 10.62 -6.18
CA LEU A 9 -23.29 10.78 -4.96
C LEU A 9 -22.64 12.17 -4.93
N LYS A 10 -22.70 12.84 -3.79
CA LYS A 10 -21.99 14.10 -3.59
C LYS A 10 -20.48 13.87 -3.68
N LYS A 11 -19.77 14.78 -4.37
CA LYS A 11 -18.32 14.81 -4.35
C LYS A 11 -17.82 15.04 -2.91
N THR A 12 -16.82 14.29 -2.49
CA THR A 12 -16.17 14.43 -1.19
C THR A 12 -14.71 14.81 -1.37
N GLU A 13 -14.05 15.24 -0.31
CA GLU A 13 -12.61 15.47 -0.31
C GLU A 13 -11.85 14.21 -0.68
N LEU A 14 -10.79 14.37 -1.49
CA LEU A 14 -9.92 13.26 -1.86
C LEU A 14 -9.00 12.91 -0.69
N VAL A 15 -9.01 11.66 -0.28
CA VAL A 15 -8.08 11.12 0.72
C VAL A 15 -6.89 10.50 0.02
N ASN A 16 -5.69 10.99 0.34
CA ASN A 16 -4.46 10.43 -0.20
C ASN A 16 -3.97 9.20 0.60
N ALA A 17 -3.08 8.42 -0.02
CA ALA A 17 -2.58 7.18 0.58
C ALA A 17 -1.84 7.43 1.91
N GLN A 18 -1.13 8.56 2.04
CA GLN A 18 -0.43 8.91 3.27
C GLN A 18 -1.41 9.22 4.42
N GLN A 19 -2.49 9.95 4.16
CA GLN A 19 -3.53 10.21 5.17
C GLN A 19 -4.18 8.90 5.64
N ALA A 20 -4.54 8.03 4.69
CA ALA A 20 -5.17 6.76 5.01
C ALA A 20 -4.28 5.84 5.85
N LEU A 21 -2.97 5.82 5.63
CA LEU A 21 -2.03 4.92 6.29
C LEU A 21 -1.19 5.57 7.40
N ALA A 22 -1.39 6.85 7.72
CA ALA A 22 -0.51 7.64 8.59
C ALA A 22 -0.28 7.04 9.98
N CYS A 23 -1.31 6.50 10.62
CA CYS A 23 -1.24 5.96 11.98
C CYS A 23 -0.88 4.47 12.05
N MET A 24 -0.62 3.82 10.91
CA MET A 24 -0.18 2.43 10.90
C MET A 24 1.30 2.29 11.29
N PRO A 25 1.66 1.28 12.10
CA PRO A 25 3.05 1.02 12.42
C PRO A 25 3.90 0.82 11.18
N LYS A 26 5.09 1.40 11.15
CA LYS A 26 6.06 1.13 10.09
C LYS A 26 6.61 -0.29 10.23
N LEU A 27 6.62 -1.03 9.12
CA LEU A 27 7.05 -2.41 9.06
C LEU A 27 8.16 -2.60 8.02
N ARG A 28 9.07 -3.53 8.27
CA ARG A 28 9.96 -4.07 7.24
C ARG A 28 9.30 -5.23 6.50
N SER A 29 9.74 -5.54 5.30
CA SER A 29 9.44 -6.84 4.69
C SER A 29 10.21 -7.98 5.36
N GLY A 30 9.80 -9.21 5.12
CA GLY A 30 10.70 -10.37 5.26
C GLY A 30 11.64 -10.50 4.06
N LEU A 31 12.63 -11.40 4.19
CA LEU A 31 13.46 -11.90 3.11
C LEU A 31 12.97 -13.31 2.72
N SER A 32 12.91 -13.62 1.42
CA SER A 32 12.36 -14.89 0.94
C SER A 32 13.40 -15.88 0.41
N LYS A 33 14.63 -15.45 0.17
CA LYS A 33 15.73 -16.28 -0.34
C LYS A 33 16.96 -16.29 0.55
N GLU A 34 17.09 -15.29 1.41
CA GLU A 34 18.17 -15.16 2.38
C GLU A 34 17.62 -15.34 3.80
N GLU A 35 18.50 -15.50 4.77
CA GLU A 35 18.14 -15.52 6.18
C GLU A 35 17.41 -14.23 6.57
N ASP A 36 16.17 -14.36 7.06
CA ASP A 36 15.30 -13.23 7.40
C ASP A 36 15.65 -12.60 8.74
N THR A 37 16.81 -11.95 8.82
CA THR A 37 17.21 -11.14 9.96
C THR A 37 17.02 -9.64 9.67
N PHE A 38 16.85 -8.85 10.73
CA PHE A 38 16.84 -7.38 10.58
C PHE A 38 18.16 -6.86 10.01
N LYS A 39 19.29 -7.41 10.44
CA LYS A 39 20.62 -7.00 9.98
C LYS A 39 20.81 -7.20 8.48
N ASN A 40 20.40 -8.36 7.95
CA ASN A 40 20.46 -8.64 6.52
C ASN A 40 19.53 -7.72 5.73
N TRP A 41 18.29 -7.59 6.16
CA TRP A 41 17.31 -6.71 5.52
C TRP A 41 17.77 -5.24 5.55
N GLU A 42 18.27 -4.75 6.68
CA GLU A 42 18.77 -3.38 6.83
C GLU A 42 19.93 -3.08 5.86
N LYS A 43 20.91 -4.00 5.76
CA LYS A 43 22.03 -3.88 4.82
C LYS A 43 21.54 -3.75 3.38
N ILE A 44 20.58 -4.61 2.97
CA ILE A 44 20.02 -4.60 1.62
C ILE A 44 19.31 -3.27 1.33
N VAL A 45 18.43 -2.82 2.24
CA VAL A 45 17.63 -1.60 2.02
C VAL A 45 18.50 -0.35 2.05
N ARG A 46 19.52 -0.26 2.91
CA ARG A 46 20.44 0.88 2.93
C ARG A 46 21.25 0.99 1.64
N ASN A 47 21.74 -0.13 1.12
CA ASN A 47 22.45 -0.16 -0.15
C ASN A 47 21.52 0.21 -1.31
N ALA A 48 20.36 -0.41 -1.40
CA ALA A 48 19.36 -0.11 -2.43
C ALA A 48 18.92 1.35 -2.41
N HIS A 49 18.78 1.97 -1.23
CA HIS A 49 18.39 3.36 -1.10
C HIS A 49 19.48 4.31 -1.63
N SER A 50 20.75 4.07 -1.27
CA SER A 50 21.88 4.86 -1.77
C SER A 50 22.02 4.76 -3.29
N GLU A 51 21.92 3.54 -3.82
CA GLU A 51 21.97 3.26 -5.25
C GLU A 51 20.80 3.92 -6.00
N ALA A 52 19.58 3.76 -5.51
CA ALA A 52 18.40 4.35 -6.14
C ALA A 52 18.44 5.89 -6.17
N LEU A 53 18.96 6.54 -5.14
CA LEU A 53 19.16 7.99 -5.15
C LEU A 53 20.16 8.40 -6.24
N SER A 54 21.29 7.69 -6.35
CA SER A 54 22.28 7.95 -7.40
C SER A 54 21.67 7.82 -8.79
N LEU A 55 20.91 6.73 -9.02
CA LEU A 55 20.22 6.47 -10.30
C LEU A 55 19.16 7.53 -10.65
N LEU A 56 18.59 8.18 -9.63
CA LEU A 56 17.63 9.29 -9.80
C LEU A 56 18.31 10.67 -9.90
N GLY A 57 19.64 10.72 -9.95
CA GLY A 57 20.40 11.97 -9.96
C GLY A 57 20.26 12.79 -8.67
N GLN A 58 19.93 12.13 -7.55
CA GLN A 58 19.82 12.76 -6.24
C GLN A 58 21.11 12.55 -5.43
N LYS A 59 21.46 13.49 -4.57
CA LYS A 59 22.59 13.29 -3.67
C LYS A 59 22.35 12.04 -2.80
N PRO A 60 23.28 11.08 -2.79
CA PRO A 60 23.15 9.91 -1.94
C PRO A 60 23.13 10.35 -0.47
N THR A 61 21.96 10.28 0.14
CA THR A 61 21.84 10.46 1.58
C THR A 61 21.97 9.08 2.23
N LYS A 62 23.00 8.89 3.03
CA LYS A 62 23.10 7.68 3.83
C LYS A 62 21.94 7.69 4.83
N LEU A 63 21.14 6.63 4.84
CA LEU A 63 20.09 6.42 5.88
C LEU A 63 20.70 6.20 7.28
N THR A 64 21.94 6.63 7.54
CA THR A 64 22.69 6.34 8.78
C THR A 64 21.94 6.77 10.04
N ASN A 65 21.27 7.91 10.00
CA ASN A 65 20.52 8.44 11.13
C ASN A 65 19.01 8.12 11.07
N THR A 66 18.57 7.38 10.05
CA THR A 66 17.17 7.02 9.92
C THR A 66 16.90 5.70 10.66
N LYS A 67 16.01 5.76 11.66
CA LYS A 67 15.54 4.56 12.36
C LYS A 67 14.66 3.74 11.41
N LEU A 68 15.19 2.59 10.96
CA LEU A 68 14.46 1.65 10.12
C LEU A 68 13.51 0.78 10.96
N PRO A 69 12.38 0.34 10.41
CA PRO A 69 11.45 -0.53 11.12
C PRO A 69 12.08 -1.92 11.33
N LYS A 70 12.01 -2.44 12.55
CA LYS A 70 12.51 -3.79 12.89
C LYS A 70 11.44 -4.86 12.77
N SER A 71 10.19 -4.50 13.01
CA SER A 71 9.06 -5.43 13.04
C SER A 71 8.55 -5.75 11.64
N ARG A 72 8.11 -6.98 11.44
CA ARG A 72 7.31 -7.42 10.28
C ARG A 72 5.81 -7.31 10.52
N GLY A 73 5.40 -6.86 11.69
CA GLY A 73 4.02 -6.87 12.13
C GLY A 73 3.60 -8.23 12.67
N LYS A 74 2.30 -8.37 12.95
CA LYS A 74 1.65 -9.57 13.49
C LYS A 74 0.19 -9.61 13.05
N SER A 75 -0.47 -10.74 13.32
CA SER A 75 -1.93 -10.89 13.16
C SER A 75 -2.71 -9.85 13.97
N PHE A 76 -2.21 -9.46 15.14
CA PHE A 76 -2.71 -8.37 15.97
C PHE A 76 -1.55 -7.51 16.50
N VAL A 77 -1.66 -6.18 16.33
CA VAL A 77 -0.70 -5.20 16.85
C VAL A 77 -1.46 -4.24 17.77
N ALA A 78 -1.21 -4.34 19.08
CA ALA A 78 -1.83 -3.45 20.07
C ALA A 78 -1.46 -1.99 19.79
N LYS A 79 -2.47 -1.11 19.70
CA LYS A 79 -2.29 0.32 19.43
C LYS A 79 -3.59 1.07 19.75
N SER A 80 -3.48 2.16 20.51
CA SER A 80 -4.63 2.96 20.93
C SER A 80 -5.14 3.92 19.84
N ASN A 81 -4.26 4.48 19.00
CA ASN A 81 -4.64 5.39 17.93
C ASN A 81 -4.27 4.78 16.58
N THR A 82 -5.26 4.30 15.85
CA THR A 82 -5.09 3.58 14.59
C THR A 82 -5.45 4.40 13.36
N LEU A 83 -6.23 5.47 13.51
CA LEU A 83 -6.72 6.32 12.43
C LEU A 83 -6.18 7.75 12.55
N SER A 84 -5.87 8.36 11.42
CA SER A 84 -5.39 9.74 11.35
C SER A 84 -6.52 10.74 11.62
N SER A 85 -6.22 11.79 12.37
CA SER A 85 -7.14 12.93 12.54
C SER A 85 -7.34 13.74 11.25
N THR A 86 -6.46 13.57 10.26
CA THR A 86 -6.58 14.24 8.95
C THR A 86 -7.53 13.54 7.98
N LEU A 87 -8.09 12.39 8.36
CA LEU A 87 -9.16 11.76 7.60
C LEU A 87 -10.47 12.54 7.78
N PRO A 88 -11.31 12.68 6.73
CA PRO A 88 -12.67 13.19 6.87
C PRO A 88 -13.42 12.44 7.99
N SER A 89 -14.18 13.18 8.81
CA SER A 89 -14.84 12.61 9.98
C SER A 89 -15.73 11.42 9.63
N GLU A 90 -16.53 11.53 8.59
CA GLU A 90 -17.42 10.47 8.13
C GLU A 90 -16.68 9.18 7.77
N LEU A 91 -15.55 9.28 7.06
CA LEU A 91 -14.73 8.11 6.73
C LEU A 91 -14.04 7.54 7.97
N ARG A 92 -13.57 8.40 8.88
CA ARG A 92 -12.95 7.97 10.14
C ARG A 92 -13.95 7.23 11.01
N ASP A 93 -15.18 7.74 11.13
CA ASP A 93 -16.26 7.11 11.93
C ASP A 93 -16.67 5.78 11.30
N TRP A 94 -16.76 5.69 9.98
CA TRP A 94 -16.99 4.45 9.24
C TRP A 94 -15.90 3.38 9.49
N LEU A 95 -14.64 3.79 9.49
CA LEU A 95 -13.51 2.86 9.68
C LEU A 95 -13.35 2.44 11.15
N SER A 96 -13.76 3.27 12.09
CA SER A 96 -13.45 3.09 13.51
C SER A 96 -14.28 2.00 14.18
N ASP A 97 -13.65 1.29 15.13
CA ASP A 97 -14.34 0.48 16.13
C ASP A 97 -13.77 0.82 17.51
N LYS A 98 -14.62 1.31 18.41
CA LYS A 98 -14.23 1.72 19.77
C LYS A 98 -13.77 0.54 20.64
N ASN A 99 -14.17 -0.68 20.31
CA ASN A 99 -13.82 -1.90 21.04
C ASN A 99 -12.49 -2.51 20.54
N LEU A 100 -12.06 -2.17 19.33
CA LEU A 100 -10.81 -2.68 18.76
C LEU A 100 -9.61 -1.92 19.35
N ARG A 101 -8.82 -2.59 20.17
CA ARG A 101 -7.63 -2.03 20.85
C ARG A 101 -6.33 -2.22 20.07
N GLY A 102 -6.41 -2.29 18.74
CA GLY A 102 -5.23 -2.53 17.91
C GLY A 102 -5.53 -2.59 16.42
N ILE A 103 -4.58 -3.14 15.69
CA ILE A 103 -4.64 -3.33 14.25
C ILE A 103 -4.54 -4.83 13.98
N ILE A 104 -5.52 -5.38 13.30
CA ILE A 104 -5.57 -6.79 12.89
C ILE A 104 -4.94 -6.99 11.51
N GLN A 105 -4.36 -8.17 11.26
CA GLN A 105 -3.83 -8.60 9.94
C GLN A 105 -2.84 -7.60 9.32
N HIS A 106 -2.02 -6.96 10.18
CA HIS A 106 -0.98 -6.03 9.78
C HIS A 106 0.39 -6.70 9.86
N GLU A 107 0.64 -7.60 8.92
CA GLU A 107 1.85 -8.39 8.80
C GLU A 107 2.35 -8.42 7.36
N THR A 108 3.68 -8.30 7.18
CA THR A 108 4.32 -8.24 5.86
C THR A 108 4.66 -9.62 5.33
N ARG A 109 4.73 -9.73 4.00
CA ARG A 109 5.30 -10.90 3.32
C ARG A 109 6.81 -10.76 3.14
N GLY A 110 7.49 -11.86 2.78
CA GLY A 110 8.86 -11.85 2.32
C GLY A 110 8.97 -11.45 0.85
N HIS A 111 10.09 -10.82 0.50
CA HIS A 111 10.45 -10.45 -0.88
C HIS A 111 11.91 -10.84 -1.15
N MET A 112 12.25 -11.03 -2.43
CA MET A 112 13.64 -11.23 -2.85
C MET A 112 14.42 -9.92 -2.75
N THR A 113 15.73 -10.01 -2.55
CA THR A 113 16.63 -8.85 -2.52
C THR A 113 16.47 -7.96 -3.75
N SER A 114 16.35 -8.54 -4.94
CA SER A 114 16.12 -7.80 -6.18
C SER A 114 14.77 -7.04 -6.20
N ASP A 115 13.73 -7.58 -5.57
CA ASP A 115 12.44 -6.88 -5.47
C ASP A 115 12.51 -5.73 -4.46
N LEU A 116 13.26 -5.91 -3.35
CA LEU A 116 13.48 -4.82 -2.41
C LEU A 116 14.17 -3.62 -3.08
N ALA A 117 15.19 -3.88 -3.89
CA ALA A 117 15.87 -2.82 -4.65
C ALA A 117 14.92 -2.08 -5.60
N ARG A 118 14.07 -2.83 -6.34
CA ARG A 118 13.03 -2.25 -7.20
C ARG A 118 12.01 -1.44 -6.40
N TYR A 119 11.58 -1.92 -5.24
CA TYR A 119 10.59 -1.24 -4.40
C TYR A 119 11.12 0.07 -3.84
N VAL A 120 12.38 0.09 -3.39
CA VAL A 120 13.06 1.33 -2.99
C VAL A 120 13.12 2.32 -4.14
N TYR A 121 13.56 1.86 -5.33
CA TYR A 121 13.64 2.71 -6.52
C TYR A 121 12.28 3.30 -6.90
N VAL A 122 11.23 2.46 -7.00
CA VAL A 122 9.87 2.89 -7.39
C VAL A 122 9.29 3.87 -6.37
N SER A 123 9.49 3.63 -5.07
CA SER A 123 9.00 4.52 -4.02
C SER A 123 9.73 5.86 -4.02
N LEU A 124 11.05 5.88 -4.22
CA LEU A 124 11.83 7.10 -4.37
C LEU A 124 11.47 7.85 -5.66
N PHE A 125 11.33 7.13 -6.78
CA PHE A 125 10.87 7.72 -8.03
C PHE A 125 9.51 8.42 -7.84
N GLY A 126 8.55 7.74 -7.21
CA GLY A 126 7.24 8.31 -6.87
C GLY A 126 7.34 9.54 -5.96
N LYS A 127 8.26 9.53 -5.00
CA LYS A 127 8.50 10.66 -4.10
C LYS A 127 9.01 11.91 -4.84
N TYR A 128 9.96 11.73 -5.77
CA TYR A 128 10.60 12.86 -6.49
C TYR A 128 9.83 13.26 -7.74
N LYS A 129 9.34 12.30 -8.53
CA LYS A 129 8.68 12.57 -9.81
C LYS A 129 7.14 12.68 -9.72
N LYS A 130 6.53 12.39 -8.55
CA LYS A 130 5.08 12.44 -8.30
C LYS A 130 4.25 11.50 -9.21
N ARG A 131 4.88 10.52 -9.81
CA ARG A 131 4.28 9.45 -10.62
C ARG A 131 5.09 8.16 -10.48
N ASN A 132 4.52 7.05 -10.91
CA ASN A 132 5.26 5.79 -10.98
C ASN A 132 6.13 5.73 -12.25
N PRO A 133 7.28 5.03 -12.23
CA PRO A 133 8.09 4.80 -13.42
C PRO A 133 7.39 3.81 -14.37
N ILE A 134 7.65 3.94 -15.66
CA ILE A 134 7.39 2.90 -16.65
C ILE A 134 8.65 2.04 -16.82
N ILE A 135 8.52 0.86 -17.41
CA ILE A 135 9.65 -0.10 -17.47
C ILE A 135 10.88 0.44 -18.20
N SER A 136 10.68 1.28 -19.23
CA SER A 136 11.77 1.93 -19.97
C SER A 136 12.57 2.96 -19.14
N GLU A 137 12.06 3.37 -18.00
CA GLU A 137 12.73 4.28 -17.06
C GLU A 137 13.47 3.51 -15.94
N PHE A 138 13.40 2.17 -15.98
CA PHE A 138 14.17 1.36 -15.03
C PHE A 138 15.62 1.25 -15.48
N PRO A 139 16.58 1.48 -14.58
CA PRO A 139 17.98 1.16 -14.83
C PRO A 139 18.15 -0.33 -15.15
N ASN A 140 19.09 -0.66 -16.05
CA ASN A 140 19.32 -2.03 -16.51
C ASN A 140 19.46 -3.05 -15.37
N GLN A 141 20.18 -2.69 -14.29
CA GLN A 141 20.39 -3.55 -13.13
C GLN A 141 19.12 -3.82 -12.30
N LEU A 142 18.08 -3.00 -12.46
CA LEU A 142 16.78 -3.17 -11.78
C LEU A 142 15.71 -3.81 -12.67
N LEU A 143 16.01 -4.04 -13.96
CA LEU A 143 15.08 -4.73 -14.85
C LEU A 143 14.79 -6.15 -14.32
N PRO A 144 13.52 -6.59 -14.31
CA PRO A 144 13.21 -7.97 -13.95
C PRO A 144 13.66 -8.92 -15.07
N ASN A 145 14.19 -10.08 -14.68
CA ASN A 145 14.53 -11.12 -15.65
C ASN A 145 13.24 -11.80 -16.14
N HIS A 146 12.60 -11.23 -17.15
CA HIS A 146 11.35 -11.73 -17.69
C HIS A 146 11.36 -11.71 -19.23
N LYS A 147 10.97 -12.82 -19.86
CA LYS A 147 10.99 -13.01 -21.33
C LYS A 147 10.25 -11.91 -22.11
N ASN A 148 9.22 -11.31 -21.53
CA ASN A 148 8.35 -10.34 -22.20
C ASN A 148 8.67 -8.88 -21.86
N ILE A 149 9.85 -8.60 -21.32
CA ILE A 149 10.19 -7.23 -20.88
C ILE A 149 10.19 -6.22 -22.04
N HIS A 150 10.53 -6.70 -23.25
CA HIS A 150 10.56 -5.89 -24.46
C HIS A 150 9.28 -6.00 -25.31
N SER A 151 8.27 -6.75 -24.87
CA SER A 151 7.04 -6.99 -25.65
C SER A 151 5.99 -5.88 -25.57
N GLY A 152 6.27 -4.79 -24.85
CA GLY A 152 5.30 -3.71 -24.58
C GLY A 152 4.15 -4.08 -23.61
N LYS A 153 4.02 -5.35 -23.21
CA LYS A 153 2.95 -5.83 -22.31
C LYS A 153 3.25 -5.63 -20.82
N PHE A 154 4.48 -5.21 -20.46
CA PHE A 154 4.96 -5.05 -19.08
C PHE A 154 5.31 -3.59 -18.74
N VAL A 155 4.68 -2.63 -19.39
CA VAL A 155 5.08 -1.22 -19.34
C VAL A 155 5.00 -0.63 -17.92
N ASP A 156 4.09 -1.08 -17.08
CA ASP A 156 3.77 -0.42 -15.81
C ASP A 156 3.56 -1.39 -14.63
N ARG A 157 4.33 -2.48 -14.57
CA ARG A 157 4.18 -3.55 -13.57
C ARG A 157 4.47 -3.09 -12.14
N PHE A 158 5.49 -2.27 -11.93
CA PHE A 158 5.92 -1.83 -10.60
C PHE A 158 5.32 -0.48 -10.25
N LYS A 159 4.40 -0.46 -9.29
CA LYS A 159 3.70 0.76 -8.87
C LYS A 159 3.69 0.88 -7.35
N SER A 160 4.15 2.03 -6.85
CA SER A 160 3.89 2.41 -5.46
C SER A 160 2.56 3.16 -5.35
N GLN A 161 1.93 3.08 -4.18
CA GLN A 161 0.91 4.03 -3.81
C GLN A 161 1.58 5.38 -3.61
N LEU A 162 1.21 6.39 -4.39
CA LEU A 162 1.81 7.72 -4.25
C LEU A 162 1.29 8.39 -2.97
N ALA A 163 2.20 8.84 -2.10
CA ALA A 163 1.85 9.40 -0.80
C ALA A 163 0.79 10.50 -0.86
N GLY A 164 0.96 11.45 -1.78
CA GLY A 164 0.11 12.63 -1.94
C GLY A 164 -1.08 12.45 -2.91
N SER A 165 -1.37 11.25 -3.36
CA SER A 165 -2.46 10.95 -4.29
C SER A 165 -3.44 9.94 -3.70
N PRO A 166 -4.70 9.93 -4.13
CA PRO A 166 -5.61 8.83 -3.80
C PRO A 166 -5.01 7.48 -4.19
N SER A 167 -5.31 6.46 -3.41
CA SER A 167 -4.90 5.10 -3.72
C SER A 167 -5.43 4.66 -5.08
N LYS A 168 -4.63 3.91 -5.83
CA LYS A 168 -5.16 3.14 -6.96
C LYS A 168 -6.04 2.01 -6.43
N THR A 169 -7.02 1.61 -7.24
CA THR A 169 -7.90 0.47 -6.93
C THR A 169 -7.06 -0.76 -6.57
N ILE A 170 -7.34 -1.34 -5.42
CA ILE A 170 -6.75 -2.60 -5.00
C ILE A 170 -7.48 -3.73 -5.73
N THR A 171 -6.74 -4.52 -6.48
CA THR A 171 -7.28 -5.69 -7.20
C THR A 171 -6.73 -6.98 -6.61
N SER A 172 -7.36 -8.12 -6.91
CA SER A 172 -6.93 -9.44 -6.43
C SER A 172 -5.50 -9.84 -6.85
N HIS A 173 -4.91 -9.16 -7.84
CA HIS A 173 -3.50 -9.33 -8.21
C HIS A 173 -2.51 -9.05 -7.08
N ILE A 174 -2.91 -8.27 -6.05
CA ILE A 174 -2.08 -8.07 -4.84
C ILE A 174 -1.74 -9.40 -4.15
N SER A 175 -2.57 -10.43 -4.30
CA SER A 175 -2.34 -11.77 -3.75
C SER A 175 -1.08 -12.45 -4.33
N LYS A 176 -0.67 -12.11 -5.55
CA LYS A 176 0.45 -12.75 -6.26
C LYS A 176 1.81 -12.22 -5.79
N ASP A 177 2.22 -11.04 -6.21
CA ASP A 177 3.59 -10.53 -5.99
C ASP A 177 3.67 -9.15 -5.33
N SER A 178 2.59 -8.41 -5.25
CA SER A 178 2.51 -7.03 -4.73
C SER A 178 3.26 -5.97 -5.56
N HIS A 179 3.77 -6.31 -6.72
CA HIS A 179 4.56 -5.36 -7.54
C HIS A 179 3.78 -4.11 -7.94
N ALA A 180 2.46 -4.22 -8.12
CA ALA A 180 1.59 -3.08 -8.41
C ALA A 180 1.06 -2.36 -7.16
N PHE A 181 1.44 -2.83 -5.95
CA PHE A 181 0.91 -2.37 -4.66
C PHE A 181 2.03 -2.14 -3.65
N ILE A 182 3.08 -1.44 -4.08
CA ILE A 182 4.25 -1.11 -3.25
C ILE A 182 3.87 0.02 -2.29
N HIS A 183 4.31 -0.07 -1.04
CA HIS A 183 4.16 0.99 -0.06
C HIS A 183 4.97 2.23 -0.46
N PHE A 184 4.41 3.44 -0.30
CA PHE A 184 5.05 4.70 -0.72
C PHE A 184 6.31 5.09 0.05
N ASP A 185 6.47 4.60 1.28
CA ASP A 185 7.64 4.93 2.13
C ASP A 185 8.82 4.02 1.78
N PRO A 186 9.89 4.56 1.14
CA PRO A 186 11.02 3.77 0.66
C PRO A 186 11.79 3.06 1.78
N VAL A 187 11.71 3.56 3.03
CA VAL A 187 12.39 2.91 4.16
C VAL A 187 11.69 1.65 4.65
N GLN A 188 10.48 1.38 4.18
CA GLN A 188 9.77 0.14 4.47
C GLN A 188 10.02 -0.95 3.41
N SER A 189 10.29 -0.56 2.17
CA SER A 189 10.67 -1.43 1.04
C SER A 189 9.85 -2.72 0.96
N ARG A 190 8.54 -2.60 0.72
CA ARG A 190 7.60 -3.73 0.75
C ARG A 190 6.29 -3.46 0.00
N GLY A 191 5.56 -4.52 -0.29
CA GLY A 191 4.15 -4.39 -0.65
C GLY A 191 3.27 -4.02 0.55
N LEU A 192 2.03 -3.64 0.28
CA LEU A 192 1.02 -3.39 1.31
C LEU A 192 0.72 -4.66 2.11
N THR A 193 0.38 -4.53 3.38
CA THR A 193 -0.22 -5.61 4.19
C THR A 193 -1.70 -5.79 3.83
N VAL A 194 -2.32 -6.89 4.29
CA VAL A 194 -3.76 -7.12 4.13
C VAL A 194 -4.55 -5.94 4.72
N ARG A 195 -4.21 -5.50 5.93
CA ARG A 195 -4.91 -4.40 6.59
C ARG A 195 -4.72 -3.06 5.88
N GLU A 196 -3.55 -2.76 5.37
CA GLU A 196 -3.33 -1.55 4.57
C GLU A 196 -4.17 -1.57 3.29
N ALA A 197 -4.18 -2.69 2.57
CA ALA A 197 -5.00 -2.87 1.39
C ALA A 197 -6.50 -2.74 1.70
N ALA A 198 -6.96 -3.36 2.79
CA ALA A 198 -8.34 -3.30 3.26
C ALA A 198 -8.75 -1.86 3.63
N ARG A 199 -7.89 -1.11 4.33
CA ARG A 199 -8.16 0.29 4.69
C ARG A 199 -8.26 1.18 3.45
N LEU A 200 -7.39 1.00 2.46
CA LEU A 200 -7.46 1.73 1.19
C LEU A 200 -8.73 1.38 0.40
N GLN A 201 -9.26 0.18 0.57
CA GLN A 201 -10.57 -0.26 0.05
C GLN A 201 -11.73 0.12 0.97
N THR A 202 -11.48 0.89 2.04
CA THR A 202 -12.49 1.36 2.99
C THR A 202 -13.22 0.27 3.80
N PHE A 203 -12.59 -0.89 4.03
CA PHE A 203 -13.10 -1.86 4.99
C PHE A 203 -12.96 -1.31 6.42
N PRO A 204 -13.98 -1.48 7.28
CA PRO A 204 -13.87 -1.15 8.70
C PRO A 204 -12.68 -1.87 9.38
N GLU A 205 -12.07 -1.23 10.38
CA GLU A 205 -10.86 -1.75 11.02
C GLU A 205 -11.08 -3.08 11.74
N ASN A 206 -12.30 -3.37 12.17
CA ASN A 206 -12.69 -4.63 12.82
C ASN A 206 -13.07 -5.75 11.84
N TYR A 207 -13.14 -5.48 10.54
CA TYR A 207 -13.44 -6.54 9.56
C TYR A 207 -12.27 -7.51 9.45
N PHE A 208 -12.49 -8.76 9.81
CA PHE A 208 -11.50 -9.82 9.78
C PHE A 208 -11.66 -10.66 8.50
N PHE A 209 -10.56 -10.90 7.80
CA PHE A 209 -10.53 -11.74 6.58
C PHE A 209 -10.11 -13.14 6.96
N GLU A 210 -10.92 -14.14 6.61
CA GLU A 210 -10.63 -15.53 6.90
C GLU A 210 -9.64 -16.15 5.92
N GLY A 211 -9.05 -17.27 6.32
CA GLY A 211 -8.13 -18.05 5.51
C GLY A 211 -6.68 -17.57 5.55
N ASN A 212 -5.86 -18.12 4.65
CA ASN A 212 -4.46 -17.73 4.55
C ASN A 212 -4.29 -16.35 3.88
N ARG A 213 -3.10 -15.77 3.99
CA ARG A 213 -2.80 -14.42 3.49
C ARG A 213 -3.16 -14.22 2.01
N THR A 214 -2.95 -15.22 1.16
CA THR A 214 -3.33 -15.13 -0.27
C THR A 214 -4.84 -14.99 -0.44
N GLN A 215 -5.63 -15.80 0.30
CA GLN A 215 -7.08 -15.72 0.31
C GLN A 215 -7.58 -14.38 0.86
N GLN A 216 -6.96 -13.87 1.91
CA GLN A 216 -7.28 -12.56 2.49
C GLN A 216 -7.09 -11.43 1.46
N TYR A 217 -5.97 -11.42 0.73
CA TYR A 217 -5.75 -10.44 -0.34
C TYR A 217 -6.75 -10.57 -1.50
N VAL A 218 -7.14 -11.80 -1.87
CA VAL A 218 -8.16 -12.04 -2.89
C VAL A 218 -9.51 -11.46 -2.45
N GLN A 219 -9.90 -11.66 -1.19
CA GLN A 219 -11.14 -11.09 -0.64
C GLN A 219 -11.12 -9.56 -0.70
N VAL A 220 -10.02 -8.92 -0.25
CA VAL A 220 -9.89 -7.47 -0.34
C VAL A 220 -9.99 -6.97 -1.78
N GLY A 221 -9.28 -7.62 -2.70
CA GLY A 221 -9.16 -7.14 -4.09
C GLY A 221 -10.38 -7.43 -4.97
N ASN A 222 -11.25 -8.35 -4.59
CA ASN A 222 -12.50 -8.65 -5.29
C ASN A 222 -13.70 -7.85 -4.77
N ALA A 223 -13.55 -7.17 -3.64
CA ALA A 223 -14.65 -6.44 -3.03
C ALA A 223 -14.91 -5.10 -3.72
N VAL A 224 -16.17 -4.74 -3.80
CA VAL A 224 -16.55 -3.33 -3.96
C VAL A 224 -16.17 -2.59 -2.67
N PRO A 225 -15.55 -1.40 -2.72
CA PRO A 225 -15.21 -0.67 -1.50
C PRO A 225 -16.45 -0.48 -0.60
N PRO A 226 -16.45 -1.02 0.67
CA PRO A 226 -17.66 -1.08 1.48
C PRO A 226 -18.28 0.29 1.78
N PHE A 227 -17.48 1.33 1.95
CA PHE A 227 -18.00 2.69 2.15
C PHE A 227 -18.71 3.23 0.90
N LEU A 228 -18.21 2.93 -0.30
CA LEU A 228 -18.89 3.27 -1.54
C LEU A 228 -20.21 2.50 -1.68
N ALA A 229 -20.20 1.20 -1.39
CA ALA A 229 -21.40 0.37 -1.41
C ALA A 229 -22.47 0.89 -0.43
N PHE A 230 -22.06 1.29 0.78
CA PHE A 230 -22.95 1.91 1.76
C PHE A 230 -23.56 3.21 1.26
N LYS A 231 -22.76 4.08 0.64
CA LYS A 231 -23.25 5.35 0.06
C LYS A 231 -24.26 5.12 -1.07
N ILE A 232 -23.98 4.14 -1.94
CA ILE A 232 -24.92 3.77 -3.02
C ILE A 232 -26.22 3.21 -2.43
N ALA A 233 -26.13 2.27 -1.49
CA ALA A 233 -27.30 1.68 -0.84
C ALA A 233 -28.16 2.75 -0.14
N SER A 234 -27.53 3.70 0.56
CA SER A 234 -28.24 4.82 1.20
C SER A 234 -29.00 5.68 0.18
N LYS A 235 -28.44 5.88 -1.01
CA LYS A 235 -29.13 6.60 -2.09
C LYS A 235 -30.31 5.82 -2.66
N VAL A 236 -30.13 4.51 -2.88
CA VAL A 236 -31.22 3.64 -3.34
C VAL A 236 -32.39 3.66 -2.33
N MET A 237 -32.10 3.55 -1.03
CA MET A 237 -33.15 3.63 0.00
C MET A 237 -33.90 4.96 0.00
N GLN A 238 -33.19 6.08 -0.19
CA GLN A 238 -33.84 7.41 -0.31
C GLN A 238 -34.75 7.56 -1.54
N ILE A 239 -34.53 6.76 -2.59
CA ILE A 239 -35.35 6.78 -3.81
C ILE A 239 -36.59 5.90 -3.65
N LEU A 240 -36.48 4.82 -2.86
CA LEU A 240 -37.56 3.87 -2.64
C LEU A 240 -38.52 4.26 -1.51
N SER A 241 -38.12 5.21 -0.64
CA SER A 241 -38.96 5.79 0.42
C SER A 241 -39.73 7.01 -0.10
#